data_3f83b6c5bc045956cb910b80921d79ab
#
_entry.id   3f83b6c5bc045956cb910b80921d79ab
#
_cell.length_a   1.000
_cell.length_b   1.000
_cell.length_c   1.000
_cell.angle_alpha   90.00
_cell.angle_beta   90.00
_cell.angle_gamma   90.00
#
_symmetry.space_group_name_H-M   'P 1'
#
loop_
_entity.id
_entity.type
_entity.pdbx_description
1 polymer ?
#
loop_
_entity_poly.entity_id
_entity_poly.type
_entity_poly.pdbx_seq_one_letter_code
_entity_poly.pdbx_strand_id
1 'polypeptide(L)'
;MARGFSEFKYMTFDVVGTLIDFEGGITSCLAGIAAEAGVSIDGEEALALYRQARYMPDAGLFPDDLARVYMVIAPRLGLPAEEKYGIRLRDSASTWQGFPDSAAALADLAKSHKLIAMTNARRWALDHFEKQLGSLFFATFTADDTGTEKPDPAFFQKVFDFVASRGDSKDAILHVAQSQYHDIGISRTLGMTNCWIERRHAQKGYGGTIEPERFTVPDYHFTSMAGFASAVRESLKERT
;
A
#
# COMPACT_ATOMS: atom_id res chain seq x y z
N MET A 1 -9.16 -0.30 -26.49
CA MET A 1 -9.84 -1.23 -25.56
C MET A 1 -8.83 -1.62 -24.49
N ALA A 2 -9.25 -1.78 -23.25
CA ALA A 2 -8.38 -2.28 -22.19
C ALA A 2 -7.92 -3.72 -22.55
N ARG A 3 -6.70 -4.08 -22.15
CA ARG A 3 -6.13 -5.41 -22.36
C ARG A 3 -6.88 -6.45 -21.51
N GLY A 4 -7.01 -7.69 -21.99
CA GLY A 4 -7.59 -8.77 -21.18
C GLY A 4 -6.67 -9.18 -20.03
N PHE A 5 -7.22 -9.55 -18.86
CA PHE A 5 -6.39 -9.94 -17.70
C PHE A 5 -5.50 -11.15 -17.97
N SER A 6 -5.89 -12.05 -18.88
CA SER A 6 -5.08 -13.20 -19.32
C SER A 6 -3.80 -12.83 -20.09
N GLU A 7 -3.63 -11.58 -20.47
CA GLU A 7 -2.44 -11.09 -21.17
C GLU A 7 -1.30 -10.74 -20.21
N PHE A 8 -1.60 -10.68 -18.91
CA PHE A 8 -0.61 -10.43 -17.88
C PHE A 8 -0.14 -11.74 -17.25
N LYS A 9 1.14 -11.90 -17.08
CA LYS A 9 1.76 -13.03 -16.39
C LYS A 9 2.00 -12.72 -14.92
N TYR A 10 2.25 -11.44 -14.63
CA TYR A 10 2.55 -10.93 -13.31
C TYR A 10 1.51 -9.90 -12.89
N MET A 11 1.14 -9.95 -11.63
CA MET A 11 0.42 -8.86 -10.96
C MET A 11 1.29 -8.32 -9.84
N THR A 12 1.67 -7.05 -9.92
CA THR A 12 2.42 -6.38 -8.85
C THR A 12 1.45 -5.63 -7.96
N PHE A 13 1.66 -5.71 -6.64
CA PHE A 13 0.77 -5.10 -5.65
C PHE A 13 1.54 -4.12 -4.77
N ASP A 14 1.04 -2.90 -4.65
CA ASP A 14 1.28 -2.13 -3.45
C ASP A 14 0.66 -2.86 -2.25
N VAL A 15 1.28 -2.77 -1.07
CA VAL A 15 0.87 -3.54 0.11
C VAL A 15 0.17 -2.66 1.13
N VAL A 16 0.83 -1.60 1.58
CA VAL A 16 0.33 -0.74 2.67
C VAL A 16 -0.67 0.28 2.12
N GLY A 17 -1.92 0.16 2.53
CA GLY A 17 -3.04 0.96 2.01
C GLY A 17 -3.79 0.28 0.85
N THR A 18 -3.19 -0.72 0.20
CA THR A 18 -3.86 -1.52 -0.83
C THR A 18 -4.37 -2.85 -0.27
N LEU A 19 -3.52 -3.58 0.44
CA LEU A 19 -3.81 -4.89 1.03
C LEU A 19 -3.90 -4.85 2.54
N ILE A 20 -3.13 -3.98 3.19
CA ILE A 20 -3.07 -3.76 4.64
C ILE A 20 -3.73 -2.44 4.99
N ASP A 21 -4.62 -2.45 5.97
CA ASP A 21 -5.32 -1.25 6.48
C ASP A 21 -4.43 -0.49 7.48
N PHE A 22 -3.52 0.32 6.92
CA PHE A 22 -2.62 1.14 7.74
C PHE A 22 -3.34 2.29 8.43
N GLU A 23 -4.40 2.84 7.82
CA GLU A 23 -5.17 3.93 8.42
C GLU A 23 -5.89 3.46 9.67
N GLY A 24 -6.56 2.31 9.61
CA GLY A 24 -7.15 1.65 10.77
C GLY A 24 -6.10 1.30 11.83
N GLY A 25 -4.93 0.83 11.41
CA GLY A 25 -3.83 0.52 12.31
C GLY A 25 -3.30 1.73 13.07
N ILE A 26 -3.01 2.83 12.36
CA ILE A 26 -2.54 4.09 12.96
C ILE A 26 -3.60 4.68 13.89
N THR A 27 -4.83 4.82 13.40
CA THR A 27 -5.91 5.46 14.19
C THR A 27 -6.26 4.67 15.43
N SER A 28 -6.27 3.32 15.36
CA SER A 28 -6.50 2.46 16.53
C SER A 28 -5.40 2.60 17.58
N CYS A 29 -4.14 2.66 17.16
CA CYS A 29 -3.02 2.87 18.08
C CYS A 29 -3.10 4.24 18.77
N LEU A 30 -3.35 5.31 18.00
CA LEU A 30 -3.50 6.66 18.54
C LEU A 30 -4.71 6.79 19.46
N ALA A 31 -5.84 6.17 19.11
CA ALA A 31 -7.04 6.13 19.96
C ALA A 31 -6.77 5.42 21.30
N GLY A 32 -5.98 4.34 21.29
CA GLY A 32 -5.55 3.66 22.52
C GLY A 32 -4.70 4.58 23.41
N ILE A 33 -3.75 5.33 22.84
CA ILE A 33 -2.95 6.30 23.58
C ILE A 33 -3.82 7.45 24.11
N ALA A 34 -4.77 7.93 23.30
CA ALA A 34 -5.70 8.99 23.70
C ALA A 34 -6.57 8.56 24.88
N ALA A 35 -7.08 7.32 24.87
CA ALA A 35 -7.87 6.77 25.98
C ALA A 35 -7.04 6.70 27.28
N GLU A 36 -5.77 6.29 27.23
CA GLU A 36 -4.85 6.28 28.38
C GLU A 36 -4.59 7.69 28.91
N ALA A 37 -4.54 8.69 28.02
CA ALA A 37 -4.33 10.09 28.38
C ALA A 37 -5.62 10.83 28.81
N GLY A 38 -6.77 10.18 28.72
CA GLY A 38 -8.08 10.78 29.04
C GLY A 38 -8.52 11.85 28.04
N VAL A 39 -8.05 11.79 26.79
CA VAL A 39 -8.40 12.72 25.72
C VAL A 39 -9.14 11.99 24.58
N SER A 40 -9.82 12.75 23.73
CA SER A 40 -10.48 12.24 22.52
C SER A 40 -9.82 12.83 21.29
N ILE A 41 -9.64 12.05 20.25
CA ILE A 41 -9.08 12.48 18.97
C ILE A 41 -10.02 12.17 17.81
N ASP A 42 -9.98 12.98 16.78
CA ASP A 42 -10.61 12.67 15.49
C ASP A 42 -9.64 11.86 14.60
N GLY A 43 -10.10 10.74 14.06
CA GLY A 43 -9.27 9.85 13.26
C GLY A 43 -8.84 10.47 11.91
N GLU A 44 -9.73 11.22 11.26
CA GLU A 44 -9.39 11.87 9.98
C GLU A 44 -8.41 13.04 10.19
N GLU A 45 -8.56 13.80 11.28
CA GLU A 45 -7.58 14.81 11.68
C GLU A 45 -6.22 14.16 11.96
N ALA A 46 -6.20 13.06 12.71
CA ALA A 46 -4.97 12.33 13.01
C ALA A 46 -4.27 11.83 11.74
N LEU A 47 -5.01 11.28 10.77
CA LEU A 47 -4.48 10.87 9.46
C LEU A 47 -3.97 12.05 8.63
N ALA A 48 -4.64 13.19 8.67
CA ALA A 48 -4.17 14.39 7.97
C ALA A 48 -2.85 14.90 8.55
N LEU A 49 -2.72 14.89 9.90
CA LEU A 49 -1.49 15.25 10.59
C LEU A 49 -0.36 14.24 10.32
N TYR A 50 -0.66 12.94 10.36
CA TYR A 50 0.26 11.88 9.98
C TYR A 50 0.80 12.11 8.56
N ARG A 51 -0.07 12.34 7.58
CA ARG A 51 0.31 12.61 6.20
C ARG A 51 1.26 13.81 6.11
N GLN A 52 0.96 14.93 6.78
CA GLN A 52 1.83 16.10 6.80
C GLN A 52 3.20 15.78 7.40
N ALA A 53 3.24 15.09 8.54
CA ALA A 53 4.49 14.75 9.22
C ALA A 53 5.34 13.76 8.41
N ARG A 54 4.71 12.80 7.73
CA ARG A 54 5.40 11.76 6.94
C ARG A 54 6.13 12.33 5.71
N TYR A 55 5.74 13.51 5.24
CA TYR A 55 6.36 14.16 4.07
C TYR A 55 7.21 15.38 4.44
N MET A 56 7.63 15.50 5.68
CA MET A 56 8.65 16.47 6.08
C MET A 56 10.02 16.06 5.53
N PRO A 57 10.94 17.03 5.30
CA PRO A 57 12.26 16.74 4.71
C PRO A 57 13.13 15.77 5.52
N ASP A 58 12.86 15.63 6.81
CA ASP A 58 13.57 14.74 7.74
C ASP A 58 12.89 13.37 7.91
N ALA A 59 11.92 13.04 7.03
CA ALA A 59 11.25 11.74 7.07
C ALA A 59 12.22 10.59 6.82
N GLY A 60 12.13 9.58 7.68
CA GLY A 60 12.89 8.34 7.57
C GLY A 60 12.13 7.24 6.82
N LEU A 61 12.69 6.02 6.81
CA LEU A 61 12.07 4.87 6.15
C LEU A 61 10.81 4.40 6.90
N PHE A 62 9.78 4.04 6.13
CA PHE A 62 8.53 3.53 6.68
C PHE A 62 8.65 2.02 7.01
N PRO A 63 8.13 1.55 8.17
CA PRO A 63 7.39 2.29 9.18
C PRO A 63 8.24 2.80 10.37
N ASP A 64 9.57 2.69 10.32
CA ASP A 64 10.44 3.12 11.43
C ASP A 64 10.23 4.60 11.78
N ASP A 65 9.96 5.43 10.77
CA ASP A 65 9.68 6.86 10.89
C ASP A 65 8.42 7.19 11.72
N LEU A 66 7.54 6.22 11.97
CA LEU A 66 6.33 6.45 12.76
C LEU A 66 6.64 6.92 14.19
N ALA A 67 7.80 6.56 14.72
CA ALA A 67 8.23 7.07 16.02
C ALA A 67 8.43 8.60 15.99
N ARG A 68 9.12 9.13 14.96
CA ARG A 68 9.30 10.58 14.75
C ARG A 68 7.95 11.24 14.43
N VAL A 69 7.16 10.63 13.54
CA VAL A 69 5.82 11.13 13.17
C VAL A 69 4.97 11.35 14.42
N TYR A 70 4.94 10.39 15.35
CA TYR A 70 4.21 10.54 16.60
C TYR A 70 4.65 11.78 17.37
N MET A 71 5.97 11.99 17.53
CA MET A 71 6.49 13.15 18.27
C MET A 71 6.07 14.50 17.64
N VAL A 72 5.90 14.52 16.31
CA VAL A 72 5.43 15.71 15.58
C VAL A 72 3.93 15.95 15.78
N ILE A 73 3.11 14.90 15.73
CA ILE A 73 1.64 15.05 15.74
C ILE A 73 1.05 15.05 17.16
N ALA A 74 1.67 14.41 18.14
CA ALA A 74 1.14 14.26 19.49
C ALA A 74 0.75 15.59 20.17
N PRO A 75 1.58 16.65 20.13
CA PRO A 75 1.20 17.94 20.72
C PRO A 75 -0.03 18.57 20.05
N ARG A 76 -0.22 18.34 18.76
CA ARG A 76 -1.35 18.87 17.99
C ARG A 76 -2.65 18.13 18.29
N LEU A 77 -2.57 16.87 18.69
CA LEU A 77 -3.68 16.01 19.08
C LEU A 77 -3.97 16.05 20.58
N GLY A 78 -3.21 16.84 21.36
CA GLY A 78 -3.32 16.85 22.83
C GLY A 78 -2.81 15.55 23.49
N LEU A 79 -2.00 14.76 22.79
CA LEU A 79 -1.44 13.52 23.28
C LEU A 79 -0.10 13.75 24.01
N PRO A 80 0.29 12.86 24.96
CA PRO A 80 1.59 12.96 25.62
C PRO A 80 2.74 12.79 24.61
N ALA A 81 3.61 13.80 24.49
CA ALA A 81 4.78 13.76 23.60
C ALA A 81 5.94 13.01 24.26
N GLU A 82 5.78 11.71 24.46
CA GLU A 82 6.77 10.83 25.07
C GLU A 82 7.26 9.77 24.06
N GLU A 83 8.56 9.51 24.03
CA GLU A 83 9.20 8.58 23.10
C GLU A 83 8.58 7.18 23.11
N LYS A 84 8.18 6.68 24.29
CA LYS A 84 7.54 5.36 24.44
C LYS A 84 6.30 5.19 23.55
N TYR A 85 5.53 6.26 23.35
CA TYR A 85 4.33 6.22 22.50
C TYR A 85 4.69 6.29 21.02
N GLY A 86 5.76 7.00 20.67
CA GLY A 86 6.31 6.96 19.32
C GLY A 86 6.79 5.56 18.93
N ILE A 87 7.51 4.90 19.84
CA ILE A 87 7.92 3.50 19.68
C ILE A 87 6.68 2.59 19.56
N ARG A 88 5.66 2.79 20.39
CA ARG A 88 4.40 2.03 20.32
C ARG A 88 3.70 2.19 18.97
N LEU A 89 3.65 3.40 18.43
CA LEU A 89 3.05 3.65 17.11
C LEU A 89 3.85 2.93 16.01
N ARG A 90 5.18 3.00 16.02
CA ARG A 90 6.04 2.26 15.10
C ARG A 90 5.79 0.75 15.19
N ASP A 91 5.83 0.20 16.39
CA ASP A 91 5.72 -1.24 16.62
C ASP A 91 4.32 -1.78 16.32
N SER A 92 3.29 -0.92 16.39
CA SER A 92 1.93 -1.29 16.00
C SER A 92 1.82 -1.78 14.56
N ALA A 93 2.74 -1.34 13.67
CA ALA A 93 2.75 -1.79 12.28
C ALA A 93 2.85 -3.32 12.16
N SER A 94 3.50 -4.00 13.11
CA SER A 94 3.58 -5.46 13.13
C SER A 94 2.22 -6.17 13.32
N THR A 95 1.20 -5.44 13.76
CA THR A 95 -0.13 -5.98 14.08
C THR A 95 -1.25 -5.44 13.17
N TRP A 96 -0.92 -4.57 12.21
CA TRP A 96 -1.92 -4.03 11.29
C TRP A 96 -2.57 -5.14 10.48
N GLN A 97 -3.88 -5.06 10.35
CA GLN A 97 -4.66 -6.10 9.70
C GLN A 97 -4.75 -5.88 8.18
N GLY A 98 -4.83 -6.97 7.44
CA GLY A 98 -5.26 -6.91 6.05
C GLY A 98 -6.70 -6.42 5.93
N PHE A 99 -7.03 -5.73 4.84
CA PHE A 99 -8.44 -5.52 4.53
C PHE A 99 -9.16 -6.88 4.44
N PRO A 100 -10.44 -6.96 4.82
CA PRO A 100 -11.16 -8.24 4.92
C PRO A 100 -11.17 -9.08 3.65
N ASP A 101 -11.02 -8.44 2.49
CA ASP A 101 -11.03 -9.08 1.18
C ASP A 101 -9.63 -9.42 0.62
N SER A 102 -8.56 -8.93 1.24
CA SER A 102 -7.21 -9.00 0.66
C SER A 102 -6.69 -10.42 0.52
N ALA A 103 -6.68 -11.20 1.61
CA ALA A 103 -6.11 -12.55 1.58
C ALA A 103 -6.87 -13.50 0.63
N ALA A 104 -8.21 -13.44 0.65
CA ALA A 104 -9.04 -14.27 -0.24
C ALA A 104 -8.86 -13.88 -1.71
N ALA A 105 -8.77 -12.58 -2.02
CA ALA A 105 -8.53 -12.08 -3.37
C ALA A 105 -7.15 -12.52 -3.88
N LEU A 106 -6.09 -12.37 -3.09
CA LEU A 106 -4.75 -12.83 -3.45
C LEU A 106 -4.71 -14.34 -3.70
N ALA A 107 -5.38 -15.14 -2.86
CA ALA A 107 -5.45 -16.59 -3.04
C ALA A 107 -6.17 -16.99 -4.34
N ASP A 108 -7.16 -16.21 -4.78
CA ASP A 108 -7.84 -16.44 -6.06
C ASP A 108 -6.94 -16.06 -7.24
N LEU A 109 -6.32 -14.89 -7.19
CA LEU A 109 -5.41 -14.39 -8.23
C LEU A 109 -4.15 -15.26 -8.41
N ALA A 110 -3.61 -15.80 -7.32
CA ALA A 110 -2.43 -16.68 -7.35
C ALA A 110 -2.64 -18.00 -8.13
N LYS A 111 -3.91 -18.39 -8.38
CA LYS A 111 -4.21 -19.57 -9.20
C LYS A 111 -3.86 -19.40 -10.68
N SER A 112 -3.77 -18.14 -11.14
CA SER A 112 -3.59 -17.83 -12.56
C SER A 112 -2.43 -16.89 -12.86
N HIS A 113 -1.94 -16.13 -11.87
CA HIS A 113 -0.91 -15.10 -12.03
C HIS A 113 0.20 -15.25 -10.98
N LYS A 114 1.39 -14.78 -11.32
CA LYS A 114 2.50 -14.63 -10.35
C LYS A 114 2.35 -13.29 -9.64
N LEU A 115 2.14 -13.34 -8.32
CA LEU A 115 1.94 -12.14 -7.51
C LEU A 115 3.28 -11.61 -7.00
N ILE A 116 3.51 -10.31 -7.11
CA ILE A 116 4.72 -9.63 -6.66
C ILE A 116 4.34 -8.49 -5.72
N ALA A 117 4.87 -8.48 -4.50
CA ALA A 117 4.70 -7.34 -3.60
C ALA A 117 5.70 -6.22 -3.93
N MET A 118 5.21 -4.97 -3.95
CA MET A 118 5.99 -3.75 -4.12
C MET A 118 5.61 -2.75 -3.03
N THR A 119 6.43 -2.59 -2.00
CA THR A 119 6.06 -1.77 -0.84
C THR A 119 7.18 -0.84 -0.40
N ASN A 120 6.83 0.39 -0.02
CA ASN A 120 7.74 1.32 0.66
C ASN A 120 8.05 0.90 2.10
N ALA A 121 7.37 -0.11 2.61
CA ALA A 121 7.66 -0.64 3.94
C ALA A 121 9.00 -1.37 3.95
N ARG A 122 9.65 -1.34 5.12
CA ARG A 122 10.85 -2.14 5.37
C ARG A 122 10.53 -3.63 5.43
N ARG A 123 11.55 -4.45 5.24
CA ARG A 123 11.44 -5.91 5.20
C ARG A 123 10.74 -6.48 6.43
N TRP A 124 11.12 -6.03 7.63
CA TRP A 124 10.53 -6.54 8.86
C TRP A 124 9.01 -6.37 8.93
N ALA A 125 8.49 -5.24 8.41
CA ALA A 125 7.05 -5.00 8.40
C ALA A 125 6.35 -5.89 7.36
N LEU A 126 6.93 -6.02 6.16
CA LEU A 126 6.38 -6.93 5.14
C LEU A 126 6.32 -8.38 5.63
N ASP A 127 7.32 -8.85 6.38
CA ASP A 127 7.34 -10.22 6.93
C ASP A 127 6.15 -10.48 7.88
N HIS A 128 5.65 -9.44 8.57
CA HIS A 128 4.41 -9.54 9.35
C HIS A 128 3.16 -9.52 8.48
N PHE A 129 3.14 -8.65 7.46
CA PHE A 129 2.00 -8.52 6.54
C PHE A 129 1.80 -9.79 5.70
N GLU A 130 2.86 -10.41 5.20
CA GLU A 130 2.78 -11.63 4.40
C GLU A 130 2.10 -12.78 5.14
N LYS A 131 2.34 -12.91 6.46
CA LYS A 131 1.68 -13.94 7.28
C LYS A 131 0.16 -13.80 7.27
N GLN A 132 -0.33 -12.56 7.34
CA GLN A 132 -1.77 -12.28 7.31
C GLN A 132 -2.37 -12.41 5.90
N LEU A 133 -1.56 -12.14 4.87
CA LEU A 133 -1.96 -12.23 3.47
C LEU A 133 -1.82 -13.63 2.88
N GLY A 134 -1.36 -14.63 3.66
CA GLY A 134 -1.26 -16.02 3.25
C GLY A 134 0.07 -16.40 2.58
N SER A 135 1.09 -15.53 2.62
CA SER A 135 2.43 -15.76 2.03
C SER A 135 2.38 -16.22 0.56
N LEU A 136 1.56 -15.54 -0.24
CA LEU A 136 1.23 -15.93 -1.63
C LEU A 136 2.10 -15.24 -2.68
N PHE A 137 3.01 -14.35 -2.28
CA PHE A 137 3.83 -13.64 -3.25
C PHE A 137 4.94 -14.52 -3.83
N PHE A 138 5.03 -14.51 -5.16
CA PHE A 138 6.10 -15.15 -5.93
C PHE A 138 7.44 -14.43 -5.73
N ALA A 139 7.41 -13.13 -5.53
CA ALA A 139 8.56 -12.28 -5.22
C ALA A 139 8.10 -11.05 -4.44
N THR A 140 9.02 -10.44 -3.70
CA THR A 140 8.74 -9.24 -2.89
C THR A 140 9.85 -8.22 -3.03
N PHE A 141 9.46 -6.94 -3.11
CA PHE A 141 10.36 -5.78 -3.16
C PHE A 141 9.96 -4.77 -2.10
N THR A 142 10.89 -4.44 -1.23
CA THR A 142 10.74 -3.47 -0.15
C THR A 142 11.68 -2.29 -0.37
N ALA A 143 11.56 -1.24 0.44
CA ALA A 143 12.54 -0.15 0.46
C ALA A 143 13.97 -0.66 0.80
N ASP A 144 14.09 -1.70 1.64
CA ASP A 144 15.39 -2.29 1.96
C ASP A 144 16.03 -2.99 0.75
N ASP A 145 15.25 -3.64 -0.12
CA ASP A 145 15.75 -4.37 -1.30
C ASP A 145 16.12 -3.42 -2.44
N THR A 146 15.38 -2.34 -2.57
CA THR A 146 15.51 -1.41 -3.70
C THR A 146 16.46 -0.25 -3.40
N GLY A 147 16.64 0.09 -2.12
CA GLY A 147 17.40 1.25 -1.65
C GLY A 147 16.68 2.58 -1.90
N THR A 148 15.41 2.55 -2.30
CA THR A 148 14.58 3.71 -2.60
C THR A 148 13.11 3.41 -2.34
N GLU A 149 12.25 4.43 -2.31
CA GLU A 149 10.81 4.33 -2.10
C GLU A 149 10.05 4.80 -3.37
N LYS A 150 8.87 4.21 -3.64
CA LYS A 150 7.94 4.75 -4.64
C LYS A 150 7.52 6.17 -4.23
N PRO A 151 7.40 7.13 -5.16
CA PRO A 151 7.28 6.95 -6.60
C PRO A 151 8.61 7.02 -7.38
N ASP A 152 9.79 6.82 -6.77
CA ASP A 152 11.04 6.83 -7.51
C ASP A 152 11.01 5.76 -8.62
N PRO A 153 11.28 6.11 -9.90
CA PRO A 153 11.36 5.16 -10.99
C PRO A 153 12.36 4.03 -10.76
N ALA A 154 13.41 4.26 -9.98
CA ALA A 154 14.42 3.25 -9.66
C ALA A 154 13.83 2.05 -8.89
N PHE A 155 12.80 2.27 -8.06
CA PHE A 155 12.07 1.20 -7.40
C PHE A 155 11.44 0.26 -8.44
N PHE A 156 10.74 0.81 -9.41
CA PHE A 156 10.06 0.05 -10.48
C PHE A 156 11.07 -0.65 -11.39
N GLN A 157 12.22 -0.01 -11.66
CA GLN A 157 13.27 -0.60 -12.49
C GLN A 157 13.80 -1.92 -11.91
N LYS A 158 13.93 -2.04 -10.57
CA LYS A 158 14.31 -3.31 -9.93
C LYS A 158 13.33 -4.44 -10.24
N VAL A 159 12.04 -4.13 -10.29
CA VAL A 159 11.00 -5.12 -10.63
C VAL A 159 11.03 -5.45 -12.12
N PHE A 160 11.30 -4.47 -12.99
CA PHE A 160 11.46 -4.72 -14.44
C PHE A 160 12.66 -5.60 -14.71
N ASP A 161 13.80 -5.35 -14.07
CA ASP A 161 15.00 -6.16 -14.20
C ASP A 161 14.76 -7.61 -13.73
N PHE A 162 14.02 -7.78 -12.63
CA PHE A 162 13.61 -9.09 -12.13
C PHE A 162 12.74 -9.84 -13.13
N VAL A 163 11.76 -9.19 -13.75
CA VAL A 163 10.89 -9.79 -14.76
C VAL A 163 11.68 -10.09 -16.04
N ALA A 164 12.56 -9.17 -16.46
CA ALA A 164 13.42 -9.35 -17.63
C ALA A 164 14.40 -10.53 -17.48
N SER A 165 14.93 -10.76 -16.27
CA SER A 165 15.78 -11.93 -15.99
C SER A 165 15.07 -13.27 -16.18
N ARG A 166 13.74 -13.26 -16.32
CA ARG A 166 12.88 -14.41 -16.58
C ARG A 166 12.37 -14.50 -18.02
N GLY A 167 12.92 -13.65 -18.90
CA GLY A 167 12.57 -13.61 -20.32
C GLY A 167 11.27 -12.88 -20.63
N ASP A 168 10.71 -12.14 -19.67
CA ASP A 168 9.47 -11.38 -19.85
C ASP A 168 9.76 -9.87 -19.89
N SER A 169 8.82 -9.06 -20.39
CA SER A 169 8.92 -7.61 -20.39
C SER A 169 7.96 -6.97 -19.38
N LYS A 170 8.10 -5.67 -19.14
CA LYS A 170 7.16 -4.90 -18.31
C LYS A 170 5.71 -4.98 -18.80
N ASP A 171 5.51 -5.26 -20.10
CA ASP A 171 4.17 -5.40 -20.67
C ASP A 171 3.42 -6.64 -20.14
N ALA A 172 4.16 -7.60 -19.57
CA ALA A 172 3.58 -8.76 -18.90
C ALA A 172 3.08 -8.45 -17.47
N ILE A 173 3.19 -7.19 -17.01
CA ILE A 173 2.84 -6.77 -15.65
C ILE A 173 1.54 -5.95 -15.65
N LEU A 174 0.63 -6.27 -14.73
CA LEU A 174 -0.45 -5.39 -14.27
C LEU A 174 -0.10 -4.88 -12.88
N HIS A 175 0.02 -3.57 -12.70
CA HIS A 175 0.30 -2.96 -11.40
C HIS A 175 -1.00 -2.60 -10.67
N VAL A 176 -1.19 -3.11 -9.46
CA VAL A 176 -2.43 -2.98 -8.67
C VAL A 176 -2.13 -2.20 -7.40
N ALA A 177 -2.78 -1.05 -7.20
CA ALA A 177 -2.48 -0.17 -6.08
C ALA A 177 -3.63 0.79 -5.72
N GLN A 178 -3.63 1.26 -4.48
CA GLN A 178 -4.55 2.31 -4.00
C GLN A 178 -3.99 3.71 -4.23
N SER A 179 -2.67 3.91 -4.10
CA SER A 179 -2.09 5.24 -4.09
C SER A 179 -1.99 5.83 -5.50
N GLN A 180 -2.70 6.93 -5.71
CA GLN A 180 -2.56 7.73 -6.93
C GLN A 180 -1.16 8.35 -7.05
N TYR A 181 -0.59 8.79 -5.92
CA TYR A 181 0.71 9.44 -5.87
C TYR A 181 1.87 8.46 -6.03
N HIS A 182 1.94 7.43 -5.17
CA HIS A 182 3.08 6.51 -5.15
C HIS A 182 3.09 5.50 -6.29
N ASP A 183 1.92 5.21 -6.89
CA ASP A 183 1.76 4.05 -7.75
C ASP A 183 1.11 4.38 -9.09
N ILE A 184 -0.13 4.87 -9.12
CA ILE A 184 -0.91 4.99 -10.37
C ILE A 184 -0.30 6.05 -11.29
N GLY A 185 0.12 7.21 -10.75
CA GLY A 185 0.75 8.27 -11.53
C GLY A 185 2.07 7.84 -12.15
N ILE A 186 2.96 7.28 -11.34
CA ILE A 186 4.28 6.85 -11.81
C ILE A 186 4.19 5.63 -12.75
N SER A 187 3.35 4.64 -12.46
CA SER A 187 3.17 3.48 -13.33
C SER A 187 2.69 3.90 -14.72
N ARG A 188 1.79 4.88 -14.80
CA ARG A 188 1.37 5.49 -16.08
C ARG A 188 2.55 6.14 -16.81
N THR A 189 3.36 6.92 -16.11
CA THR A 189 4.55 7.59 -16.68
C THR A 189 5.56 6.58 -17.22
N LEU A 190 5.71 5.43 -16.55
CA LEU A 190 6.59 4.34 -16.96
C LEU A 190 5.98 3.45 -18.07
N GLY A 191 4.76 3.75 -18.52
CA GLY A 191 4.06 2.99 -19.57
C GLY A 191 3.61 1.61 -19.12
N MET A 192 3.34 1.42 -17.82
CA MET A 192 2.72 0.20 -17.29
C MET A 192 1.21 0.25 -17.42
N THR A 193 0.59 -0.91 -17.56
CA THR A 193 -0.85 -1.06 -17.34
C THR A 193 -1.12 -1.11 -15.83
N ASN A 194 -2.12 -0.34 -15.37
CA ASN A 194 -2.41 -0.24 -13.94
C ASN A 194 -3.88 -0.46 -13.60
N CYS A 195 -4.10 -0.86 -12.36
CA CYS A 195 -5.41 -1.07 -11.76
C CYS A 195 -5.47 -0.30 -10.43
N TRP A 196 -6.37 0.66 -10.34
CA TRP A 196 -6.61 1.41 -9.12
C TRP A 196 -7.63 0.72 -8.24
N ILE A 197 -7.25 0.44 -6.99
CA ILE A 197 -8.15 -0.05 -5.95
C ILE A 197 -8.52 1.12 -5.04
N GLU A 198 -9.67 1.71 -5.25
CA GLU A 198 -10.15 2.88 -4.51
C GLU A 198 -10.65 2.47 -3.12
N ARG A 199 -9.72 2.21 -2.18
CA ARG A 199 -10.05 1.79 -0.81
C ARG A 199 -10.86 2.82 -0.02
N ARG A 200 -10.73 4.09 -0.36
CA ARG A 200 -11.50 5.19 0.24
C ARG A 200 -12.75 5.58 -0.57
N HIS A 201 -13.28 4.65 -1.36
CA HIS A 201 -14.51 4.90 -2.12
C HIS A 201 -15.63 5.38 -1.20
N ALA A 202 -16.30 6.48 -1.60
CA ALA A 202 -17.32 7.19 -0.80
C ALA A 202 -16.84 7.82 0.52
N GLN A 203 -15.53 7.82 0.81
CA GLN A 203 -14.96 8.59 1.92
C GLN A 203 -14.42 9.94 1.42
N LYS A 204 -14.34 10.92 2.32
CA LYS A 204 -13.80 12.24 1.97
C LYS A 204 -12.27 12.25 2.11
N GLY A 205 -11.61 12.98 1.19
CA GLY A 205 -10.17 13.25 1.25
C GLY A 205 -9.31 12.01 1.00
N TYR A 206 -8.03 12.15 1.30
CA TYR A 206 -7.00 11.16 1.00
C TYR A 206 -6.51 10.38 2.23
N GLY A 207 -7.13 10.61 3.41
CA GLY A 207 -6.72 9.96 4.66
C GLY A 207 -5.24 10.14 4.96
N GLY A 208 -4.55 9.04 5.22
CA GLY A 208 -3.11 9.01 5.41
C GLY A 208 -2.26 9.04 4.13
N THR A 209 -2.89 8.91 2.95
CA THR A 209 -2.18 8.87 1.67
C THR A 209 -2.01 10.27 1.09
N ILE A 210 -0.88 10.54 0.44
CA ILE A 210 -0.63 11.84 -0.23
C ILE A 210 -1.66 12.08 -1.34
N GLU A 211 -2.16 13.31 -1.39
CA GLU A 211 -2.95 13.80 -2.51
C GLU A 211 -2.04 13.96 -3.73
N PRO A 212 -2.39 13.39 -4.89
CA PRO A 212 -1.61 13.59 -6.10
C PRO A 212 -1.80 15.02 -6.61
N GLU A 213 -0.76 15.61 -7.19
CA GLU A 213 -0.87 16.92 -7.86
C GLU A 213 -1.90 16.88 -9.00
N ARG A 214 -2.02 15.72 -9.63
CA ARG A 214 -2.96 15.46 -10.71
C ARG A 214 -3.51 14.04 -10.61
N PHE A 215 -4.83 13.91 -10.68
CA PHE A 215 -5.48 12.59 -10.78
C PHE A 215 -5.09 11.91 -12.10
N THR A 216 -4.65 10.67 -11.99
CA THR A 216 -4.32 9.82 -13.14
C THR A 216 -5.45 8.84 -13.40
N VAL A 217 -6.05 8.90 -14.60
CA VAL A 217 -7.08 7.93 -15.00
C VAL A 217 -6.44 6.55 -15.12
N PRO A 218 -6.85 5.55 -14.33
CA PRO A 218 -6.31 4.20 -14.40
C PRO A 218 -6.82 3.43 -15.61
N ASP A 219 -6.14 2.33 -15.99
CA ASP A 219 -6.63 1.42 -17.03
C ASP A 219 -7.79 0.57 -16.53
N TYR A 220 -7.75 0.18 -15.24
CA TYR A 220 -8.82 -0.51 -14.53
C TYR A 220 -9.09 0.16 -13.20
N HIS A 221 -10.35 0.16 -12.77
CA HIS A 221 -10.77 0.76 -11.52
C HIS A 221 -11.73 -0.17 -10.78
N PHE A 222 -11.41 -0.45 -9.51
CA PHE A 222 -12.26 -1.22 -8.60
C PHE A 222 -12.28 -0.56 -7.22
N THR A 223 -13.36 -0.77 -6.48
CA THR A 223 -13.50 -0.25 -5.11
C THR A 223 -13.10 -1.27 -4.05
N SER A 224 -12.73 -2.50 -4.48
CA SER A 224 -12.32 -3.59 -3.59
C SER A 224 -11.44 -4.60 -4.30
N MET A 225 -10.59 -5.31 -3.55
CA MET A 225 -9.83 -6.44 -4.08
C MET A 225 -10.72 -7.63 -4.46
N ALA A 226 -11.83 -7.82 -3.74
CA ALA A 226 -12.80 -8.86 -4.08
C ALA A 226 -13.43 -8.63 -5.46
N GLY A 227 -13.82 -7.38 -5.76
CA GLY A 227 -14.36 -6.99 -7.07
C GLY A 227 -13.34 -7.20 -8.18
N PHE A 228 -12.10 -6.78 -7.96
CA PHE A 228 -11.00 -6.99 -8.89
C PHE A 228 -10.75 -8.49 -9.16
N ALA A 229 -10.60 -9.32 -8.13
CA ALA A 229 -10.37 -10.75 -8.29
C ALA A 229 -11.54 -11.46 -8.99
N SER A 230 -12.78 -11.05 -8.76
CA SER A 230 -13.95 -11.58 -9.45
C SER A 230 -13.89 -11.26 -10.94
N ALA A 231 -13.59 -10.01 -11.32
CA ALA A 231 -13.47 -9.61 -12.72
C ALA A 231 -12.36 -10.38 -13.46
N VAL A 232 -11.21 -10.58 -12.80
CA VAL A 232 -10.12 -11.40 -13.34
C VAL A 232 -10.59 -12.84 -13.59
N ARG A 233 -11.22 -13.47 -12.61
CA ARG A 233 -11.73 -14.84 -12.71
C ARG A 233 -12.75 -15.01 -13.83
N GLU A 234 -13.66 -14.06 -13.98
CA GLU A 234 -14.69 -14.07 -15.03
C GLU A 234 -14.06 -13.94 -16.41
N SER A 235 -13.16 -12.99 -16.59
CA SER A 235 -12.43 -12.80 -17.86
C SER A 235 -11.61 -14.03 -18.31
N LEU A 236 -11.14 -14.86 -17.38
CA LEU A 236 -10.42 -16.08 -17.69
C LEU A 236 -11.36 -17.22 -18.16
N LYS A 237 -12.60 -17.26 -17.66
CA LYS A 237 -13.61 -18.27 -18.07
C LYS A 237 -14.14 -18.05 -19.48
N GLU A 238 -14.26 -16.80 -19.92
CA GLU A 238 -14.80 -16.47 -21.25
C GLU A 238 -13.87 -16.89 -22.41
N ARG A 239 -12.64 -17.31 -22.10
CA ARG A 239 -11.63 -17.74 -23.09
C ARG A 239 -11.42 -19.27 -23.13
N THR A 240 -12.08 -20.00 -22.25
CA THR A 240 -12.04 -21.48 -22.19
C THR A 240 -13.26 -22.06 -22.88
#